data_f79c1e98205cc36cd932187ecc05fb6f
#
_entry.id   f79c1e98205cc36cd932187ecc05fb6f
#
_cell.length_a   1.000
_cell.length_b   1.000
_cell.length_c   1.000
_cell.angle_alpha   90.00
_cell.angle_beta   90.00
_cell.angle_gamma   90.00
#
_symmetry.space_group_name_H-M   'P 1'
#
loop_
_entity.id
_entity.type
_entity.pdbx_description
1 polymer ?
#
loop_
_entity_poly.entity_id
_entity_poly.type
_entity_poly.pdbx_seq_one_letter_code
_entity_poly.pdbx_strand_id
1 'polypeptide(L)'
;MSGKPAIIIFMFMVLSPVGFCFGQADDLASQFSLPKMDTDISGENTSEQSMPSISDLLTVVDKATAGQDEGKDWSTPVKLVIIFGGLAMLPSLLIMMTSFTRIVIVLSFVRRALTTQTIPPTIAIVGLGLFLTFYTMTPTFTKVNAVSIQPYLSDEIDFKTAGAKGGECIKEFMLRQCRQVDLALFVQMAKIDPPSNPMKLGLHVVVPAFIISEFRTAFEIGCLLFIPFLLIDMVIASILLSAGMMLLPPVMISLPFKLILFILVDGWGLLAKSLSLGFN
;
A
#
# COMPACT_ATOMS: atom_id res chain seq x y z
N MET A 1 7.46 -23.55 16.55
CA MET A 1 8.20 -22.30 16.35
C MET A 1 8.71 -22.25 14.91
N SER A 2 7.86 -22.08 13.93
CA SER A 2 8.26 -22.05 12.50
C SER A 2 7.28 -21.22 11.66
N GLY A 3 7.15 -19.94 11.93
CA GLY A 3 6.29 -19.04 11.15
C GLY A 3 7.02 -17.84 10.50
N LYS A 4 8.36 -17.85 10.51
CA LYS A 4 9.17 -16.70 10.08
C LYS A 4 9.46 -16.55 8.56
N PRO A 5 9.49 -17.61 7.70
CA PRO A 5 9.87 -17.40 6.32
C PRO A 5 8.75 -16.82 5.42
N ALA A 6 7.48 -17.13 5.67
CA ALA A 6 6.38 -16.68 4.81
C ALA A 6 6.14 -15.15 4.86
N ILE A 7 6.36 -14.54 6.02
CA ILE A 7 6.24 -13.09 6.21
C ILE A 7 7.35 -12.33 5.47
N ILE A 8 8.57 -12.92 5.45
CA ILE A 8 9.73 -12.33 4.76
C ILE A 8 9.54 -12.39 3.24
N ILE A 9 8.98 -13.49 2.71
CA ILE A 9 8.71 -13.66 1.27
C ILE A 9 7.62 -12.67 0.82
N PHE A 10 6.56 -12.48 1.62
CA PHE A 10 5.52 -11.49 1.31
C PHE A 10 6.05 -10.05 1.37
N MET A 11 6.94 -9.74 2.32
CA MET A 11 7.60 -8.44 2.43
C MET A 11 8.54 -8.18 1.24
N PHE A 12 9.23 -9.21 0.73
CA PHE A 12 10.10 -9.09 -0.44
C PHE A 12 9.31 -8.93 -1.74
N MET A 13 8.14 -9.57 -1.87
CA MET A 13 7.26 -9.48 -3.03
C MET A 13 6.55 -8.13 -3.13
N VAL A 14 6.26 -7.46 -2.00
CA VAL A 14 5.65 -6.14 -1.96
C VAL A 14 6.67 -5.00 -2.15
N LEU A 15 7.94 -5.22 -1.79
CA LEU A 15 9.01 -4.20 -1.90
C LEU A 15 9.70 -4.17 -3.27
N SER A 16 9.64 -5.24 -4.06
CA SER A 16 10.35 -5.30 -5.34
C SER A 16 9.88 -4.32 -6.43
N PRO A 17 8.60 -3.90 -6.54
CA PRO A 17 8.19 -2.95 -7.59
C PRO A 17 8.47 -1.48 -7.27
N VAL A 18 8.81 -1.12 -6.02
CA VAL A 18 9.05 0.29 -5.65
C VAL A 18 10.39 0.81 -6.19
N GLY A 19 11.31 -0.09 -6.54
CA GLY A 19 12.63 0.26 -7.13
C GLY A 19 12.62 0.62 -8.62
N PHE A 20 11.54 0.34 -9.35
CA PHE A 20 11.53 0.44 -10.82
C PHE A 20 10.98 1.76 -11.39
N CYS A 21 10.57 2.70 -10.55
CA CYS A 21 10.03 4.01 -10.99
C CYS A 21 11.01 5.18 -10.95
N PHE A 22 12.30 4.96 -10.69
CA PHE A 22 13.31 6.01 -10.79
C PHE A 22 14.31 5.65 -11.89
N GLY A 23 14.04 6.16 -13.09
CA GLY A 23 15.03 6.19 -14.17
C GLY A 23 16.22 7.07 -13.79
N GLN A 24 17.38 6.45 -13.75
CA GLN A 24 18.69 6.91 -14.14
C GLN A 24 19.73 5.87 -13.68
N ALA A 25 20.05 4.93 -14.51
CA ALA A 25 21.19 4.03 -14.33
C ALA A 25 21.78 3.66 -15.69
N ASP A 26 22.23 4.65 -16.45
CA ASP A 26 22.96 4.40 -17.71
C ASP A 26 24.50 4.37 -17.55
N ASP A 27 25.04 4.38 -16.31
CA ASP A 27 26.51 4.52 -16.13
C ASP A 27 27.19 3.43 -15.30
N LEU A 28 26.53 2.33 -14.94
CA LEU A 28 27.15 1.25 -14.13
C LEU A 28 27.33 -0.09 -14.84
N ALA A 29 26.96 -0.19 -16.12
CA ALA A 29 27.06 -1.45 -16.88
C ALA A 29 28.46 -1.75 -17.44
N SER A 30 29.43 -0.84 -17.35
CA SER A 30 30.74 -0.99 -17.98
C SER A 30 31.88 -1.48 -17.07
N GLN A 31 31.65 -1.74 -15.78
CA GLN A 31 32.73 -2.09 -14.84
C GLN A 31 32.67 -3.49 -14.20
N PHE A 32 31.73 -4.35 -14.58
CA PHE A 32 31.69 -5.70 -14.00
C PHE A 32 31.92 -6.76 -15.06
N SER A 33 33.19 -7.09 -15.31
CA SER A 33 33.59 -8.30 -16.03
C SER A 33 33.61 -9.48 -15.08
N LEU A 34 32.66 -10.41 -15.23
CA LEU A 34 32.64 -11.68 -14.50
C LEU A 34 33.69 -12.65 -15.06
N PRO A 35 34.44 -13.36 -14.22
CA PRO A 35 35.31 -14.43 -14.67
C PRO A 35 34.47 -15.63 -15.14
N LYS A 36 34.86 -16.21 -16.30
CA LYS A 36 34.33 -17.48 -16.80
C LYS A 36 34.63 -18.59 -15.81
N MET A 37 33.59 -19.24 -15.35
CA MET A 37 33.69 -20.46 -14.55
C MET A 37 33.32 -21.65 -15.43
N ASP A 38 34.28 -22.52 -15.70
CA ASP A 38 34.09 -23.76 -16.44
C ASP A 38 33.22 -24.72 -15.62
N THR A 39 32.19 -25.23 -16.27
CA THR A 39 31.25 -26.20 -15.74
C THR A 39 31.74 -27.62 -16.06
N ASP A 40 32.20 -28.34 -15.08
CA ASP A 40 32.17 -29.80 -15.03
C ASP A 40 31.93 -30.24 -13.59
N ILE A 41 30.70 -30.56 -13.25
CA ILE A 41 30.38 -31.50 -12.13
C ILE A 41 29.11 -32.26 -12.52
N SER A 42 29.30 -33.52 -12.86
CA SER A 42 28.29 -34.55 -13.01
C SER A 42 27.77 -34.99 -11.65
N GLY A 43 26.47 -35.08 -11.52
CA GLY A 43 25.76 -36.06 -10.70
C GLY A 43 25.60 -35.75 -9.21
N GLU A 44 24.42 -35.33 -8.80
CA GLU A 44 23.73 -35.97 -7.66
C GLU A 44 22.28 -35.46 -7.57
N ASN A 45 21.35 -36.40 -7.40
CA ASN A 45 19.92 -36.23 -7.26
C ASN A 45 19.58 -35.35 -6.03
N THR A 46 19.10 -34.16 -6.24
CA THR A 46 18.38 -33.40 -5.21
C THR A 46 17.00 -33.06 -5.77
N SER A 47 15.96 -33.44 -5.06
CA SER A 47 14.56 -33.17 -5.33
C SER A 47 14.35 -31.68 -5.59
N GLU A 48 14.25 -31.31 -6.87
CA GLU A 48 13.89 -29.99 -7.34
C GLU A 48 12.44 -29.69 -6.94
N GLN A 49 12.28 -28.82 -5.94
CA GLN A 49 11.08 -28.01 -5.87
C GLN A 49 11.15 -27.02 -7.03
N SER A 50 10.65 -27.44 -8.18
CA SER A 50 10.59 -26.65 -9.40
C SER A 50 9.73 -25.41 -9.15
N MET A 51 10.35 -24.22 -9.31
CA MET A 51 9.58 -23.00 -9.55
C MET A 51 8.61 -23.30 -10.71
N PRO A 52 7.34 -22.84 -10.61
CA PRO A 52 6.37 -23.05 -11.69
C PRO A 52 6.96 -22.52 -12.99
N SER A 53 7.06 -23.42 -13.97
CA SER A 53 7.57 -23.11 -15.30
C SER A 53 6.66 -22.06 -15.96
N ILE A 54 7.22 -21.23 -16.85
CA ILE A 54 6.44 -20.28 -17.65
C ILE A 54 5.30 -21.00 -18.41
N SER A 55 5.50 -22.27 -18.76
CA SER A 55 4.47 -23.14 -19.33
C SER A 55 3.31 -23.41 -18.35
N ASP A 56 3.57 -23.56 -17.07
CA ASP A 56 2.54 -23.79 -16.05
C ASP A 56 1.73 -22.51 -15.81
N LEU A 57 2.38 -21.35 -15.83
CA LEU A 57 1.69 -20.04 -15.80
C LEU A 57 0.84 -19.83 -17.05
N LEU A 58 1.30 -20.22 -18.24
CA LEU A 58 0.53 -20.14 -19.48
C LEU A 58 -0.69 -21.04 -19.45
N THR A 59 -0.60 -22.27 -18.89
CA THR A 59 -1.74 -23.19 -18.77
C THR A 59 -2.78 -22.71 -17.75
N VAL A 60 -2.35 -22.09 -16.65
CA VAL A 60 -3.27 -21.46 -15.67
C VAL A 60 -4.01 -20.28 -16.31
N VAL A 61 -3.35 -19.56 -17.18
CA VAL A 61 -3.92 -18.41 -17.90
C VAL A 61 -4.86 -18.84 -19.01
N ASP A 62 -4.51 -19.87 -19.79
CA ASP A 62 -5.43 -20.45 -20.77
C ASP A 62 -6.69 -20.97 -20.09
N LYS A 63 -6.55 -21.58 -18.91
CA LYS A 63 -7.69 -22.06 -18.13
C LYS A 63 -8.53 -20.93 -17.52
N ALA A 64 -7.91 -19.80 -17.17
CA ALA A 64 -8.60 -18.60 -16.67
C ALA A 64 -9.28 -17.80 -17.78
N THR A 65 -8.74 -17.82 -19.01
CA THR A 65 -9.32 -17.16 -20.20
C THR A 65 -10.28 -18.05 -20.98
N ALA A 66 -10.22 -19.37 -20.86
CA ALA A 66 -11.15 -20.32 -21.53
C ALA A 66 -12.56 -20.30 -20.92
N GLY A 67 -12.81 -19.54 -19.86
CA GLY A 67 -14.11 -19.47 -19.18
C GLY A 67 -15.07 -18.38 -19.68
N GLN A 68 -14.67 -17.52 -20.63
CA GLN A 68 -15.54 -16.48 -21.20
C GLN A 68 -15.19 -16.20 -22.66
N ASP A 69 -16.13 -16.50 -23.51
CA ASP A 69 -16.22 -16.24 -24.95
C ASP A 69 -15.58 -17.27 -25.90
N GLU A 70 -16.42 -18.20 -26.36
CA GLU A 70 -16.31 -18.86 -27.67
C GLU A 70 -16.38 -17.76 -28.76
N GLY A 71 -15.24 -17.37 -29.33
CA GLY A 71 -15.27 -16.59 -30.58
C GLY A 71 -14.20 -15.50 -30.81
N LYS A 72 -13.26 -15.25 -29.92
CA LYS A 72 -12.19 -14.31 -30.23
C LYS A 72 -10.82 -14.92 -29.91
N ASP A 73 -10.20 -15.51 -30.93
CA ASP A 73 -8.79 -15.92 -30.87
C ASP A 73 -7.89 -14.68 -30.76
N TRP A 74 -7.70 -14.22 -29.52
CA TRP A 74 -6.71 -13.20 -29.24
C TRP A 74 -5.32 -13.78 -29.51
N SER A 75 -4.54 -13.08 -30.34
CA SER A 75 -3.17 -13.50 -30.62
C SER A 75 -2.38 -13.63 -29.29
N THR A 76 -1.56 -14.67 -29.17
CA THR A 76 -0.73 -14.97 -27.99
C THR A 76 -0.03 -13.73 -27.37
N PRO A 77 0.51 -12.78 -28.17
CA PRO A 77 1.10 -11.56 -27.65
C PRO A 77 0.12 -10.68 -26.87
N VAL A 78 -1.16 -10.60 -27.29
CA VAL A 78 -2.18 -9.78 -26.61
C VAL A 78 -2.56 -10.40 -25.28
N LYS A 79 -2.71 -11.73 -25.20
CA LYS A 79 -2.93 -12.46 -23.95
C LYS A 79 -1.79 -12.18 -22.95
N LEU A 80 -0.54 -12.25 -23.39
CA LEU A 80 0.63 -11.97 -22.57
C LEU A 80 0.64 -10.52 -22.04
N VAL A 81 0.32 -9.53 -22.88
CA VAL A 81 0.26 -8.12 -22.47
C VAL A 81 -0.80 -7.90 -21.39
N ILE A 82 -1.99 -8.50 -21.53
CA ILE A 82 -3.07 -8.40 -20.53
C ILE A 82 -2.65 -9.01 -19.19
N ILE A 83 -1.96 -10.15 -19.22
CA ILE A 83 -1.50 -10.84 -18.01
C ILE A 83 -0.43 -10.07 -17.30
N PHE A 84 0.64 -9.69 -18.01
CA PHE A 84 1.73 -8.91 -17.41
C PHE A 84 1.25 -7.54 -16.95
N GLY A 85 0.34 -6.90 -17.70
CA GLY A 85 -0.29 -5.65 -17.29
C GLY A 85 -1.13 -5.79 -16.01
N GLY A 86 -1.95 -6.84 -15.94
CA GLY A 86 -2.73 -7.16 -14.74
C GLY A 86 -1.84 -7.48 -13.54
N LEU A 87 -0.81 -8.30 -13.73
CA LEU A 87 0.15 -8.66 -12.69
C LEU A 87 0.93 -7.44 -12.18
N ALA A 88 1.29 -6.52 -13.07
CA ALA A 88 1.99 -5.28 -12.69
C ALA A 88 1.11 -4.33 -11.86
N MET A 89 -0.22 -4.34 -12.06
CA MET A 89 -1.16 -3.51 -11.28
C MET A 89 -1.51 -4.13 -9.93
N LEU A 90 -1.34 -5.43 -9.74
CA LEU A 90 -1.77 -6.15 -8.55
C LEU A 90 -1.13 -5.64 -7.25
N PRO A 91 0.20 -5.36 -7.17
CA PRO A 91 0.82 -4.81 -5.96
C PRO A 91 0.26 -3.45 -5.56
N SER A 92 0.02 -2.57 -6.52
CA SER A 92 -0.55 -1.23 -6.28
C SER A 92 -1.97 -1.32 -5.72
N LEU A 93 -2.79 -2.21 -6.26
CA LEU A 93 -4.15 -2.45 -5.79
C LEU A 93 -4.17 -3.03 -4.37
N LEU A 94 -3.28 -3.97 -4.06
CA LEU A 94 -3.14 -4.52 -2.71
C LEU A 94 -2.75 -3.45 -1.69
N ILE A 95 -1.81 -2.56 -2.03
CA ILE A 95 -1.42 -1.44 -1.16
C ILE A 95 -2.63 -0.52 -0.90
N MET A 96 -3.43 -0.22 -1.94
CA MET A 96 -4.63 0.62 -1.80
C MET A 96 -5.73 -0.02 -0.93
N MET A 97 -5.77 -1.35 -0.80
CA MET A 97 -6.71 -2.08 0.06
C MET A 97 -6.25 -2.18 1.52
N THR A 98 -5.14 -1.54 1.88
CA THR A 98 -4.58 -1.52 3.24
C THR A 98 -4.68 -0.13 3.88
N SER A 99 -4.22 -0.02 5.13
CA SER A 99 -4.12 1.26 5.84
C SER A 99 -3.09 2.25 5.25
N PHE A 100 -2.30 1.83 4.27
CA PHE A 100 -1.20 2.60 3.68
C PHE A 100 -1.64 3.96 3.15
N THR A 101 -2.75 4.00 2.45
CA THR A 101 -3.26 5.23 1.82
C THR A 101 -3.51 6.32 2.85
N ARG A 102 -4.23 6.04 3.94
CA ARG A 102 -4.48 7.00 5.03
C ARG A 102 -3.18 7.47 5.65
N ILE A 103 -2.30 6.54 6.01
CA ILE A 103 -1.05 6.83 6.72
C ILE A 103 -0.15 7.75 5.88
N VAL A 104 0.08 7.44 4.60
CA VAL A 104 0.96 8.23 3.72
C VAL A 104 0.40 9.62 3.45
N ILE A 105 -0.92 9.74 3.27
CA ILE A 105 -1.56 11.05 3.07
C ILE A 105 -1.36 11.90 4.33
N VAL A 106 -1.66 11.38 5.53
CA VAL A 106 -1.49 12.13 6.78
C VAL A 106 -0.03 12.53 7.00
N LEU A 107 0.94 11.63 6.80
CA LEU A 107 2.36 11.95 6.90
C LEU A 107 2.79 13.04 5.88
N SER A 108 2.18 13.03 4.69
CA SER A 108 2.41 14.07 3.69
C SER A 108 1.83 15.43 4.11
N PHE A 109 0.69 15.43 4.80
CA PHE A 109 0.12 16.66 5.39
C PHE A 109 1.02 17.23 6.49
N VAL A 110 1.59 16.38 7.37
CA VAL A 110 2.54 16.82 8.41
C VAL A 110 3.75 17.51 7.80
N ARG A 111 4.35 16.94 6.75
CA ARG A 111 5.46 17.57 6.02
C ARG A 111 5.09 18.96 5.49
N ARG A 112 3.89 19.08 4.91
CA ARG A 112 3.40 20.37 4.39
C ARG A 112 3.10 21.37 5.51
N ALA A 113 2.54 20.91 6.64
CA ALA A 113 2.23 21.73 7.80
C ALA A 113 3.49 22.36 8.42
N LEU A 114 4.61 21.60 8.43
CA LEU A 114 5.92 22.07 8.82
C LEU A 114 6.57 23.02 7.80
N THR A 115 5.88 23.37 6.71
CA THR A 115 6.36 24.24 5.62
C THR A 115 7.65 23.78 4.94
N THR A 116 8.05 22.53 5.16
CA THR A 116 9.22 21.92 4.52
C THR A 116 8.77 21.25 3.21
N GLN A 117 9.43 21.59 2.09
CA GLN A 117 9.12 20.97 0.79
C GLN A 117 9.84 19.63 0.59
N THR A 118 11.00 19.47 1.22
CA THR A 118 11.92 18.35 0.98
C THR A 118 12.24 17.50 2.20
N ILE A 119 11.98 17.97 3.43
CA ILE A 119 12.31 17.29 4.68
C ILE A 119 11.03 16.94 5.45
N PRO A 120 10.81 15.66 5.83
CA PRO A 120 11.58 14.47 5.47
C PRO A 120 11.42 14.09 3.99
N PRO A 121 12.43 13.42 3.37
CA PRO A 121 12.36 13.01 1.97
C PRO A 121 11.21 12.03 1.74
N THR A 122 10.65 12.02 0.53
CA THR A 122 9.48 11.17 0.19
C THR A 122 9.73 9.69 0.47
N ILE A 123 10.95 9.21 0.24
CA ILE A 123 11.33 7.83 0.54
C ILE A 123 11.19 7.49 2.03
N ALA A 124 11.53 8.43 2.93
CA ALA A 124 11.37 8.23 4.37
C ALA A 124 9.89 8.20 4.78
N ILE A 125 9.04 9.05 4.17
CA ILE A 125 7.59 9.04 4.40
C ILE A 125 6.97 7.73 3.94
N VAL A 126 7.34 7.26 2.75
CA VAL A 126 6.85 5.98 2.22
C VAL A 126 7.33 4.81 3.08
N GLY A 127 8.61 4.81 3.47
CA GLY A 127 9.17 3.78 4.34
C GLY A 127 8.48 3.70 5.71
N LEU A 128 8.29 4.86 6.37
CA LEU A 128 7.55 4.94 7.63
C LEU A 128 6.09 4.52 7.44
N GLY A 129 5.46 4.95 6.34
CA GLY A 129 4.10 4.57 5.97
C GLY A 129 3.94 3.05 5.81
N LEU A 130 4.87 2.39 5.13
CA LEU A 130 4.87 0.93 4.99
C LEU A 130 5.05 0.23 6.34
N PHE A 131 5.99 0.71 7.17
CA PHE A 131 6.22 0.14 8.49
C PHE A 131 4.97 0.24 9.38
N LEU A 132 4.35 1.42 9.46
CA LEU A 132 3.11 1.62 10.21
C LEU A 132 1.96 0.80 9.63
N THR A 133 1.87 0.69 8.31
CA THR A 133 0.85 -0.16 7.64
C THR A 133 1.01 -1.61 8.06
N PHE A 134 2.23 -2.14 8.03
CA PHE A 134 2.49 -3.51 8.46
C PHE A 134 2.08 -3.73 9.92
N TYR A 135 2.41 -2.77 10.79
CA TYR A 135 2.04 -2.81 12.20
C TYR A 135 0.51 -2.81 12.41
N THR A 136 -0.20 -1.89 11.76
CA THR A 136 -1.67 -1.77 11.89
C THR A 136 -2.42 -2.93 11.26
N MET A 137 -1.88 -3.52 10.17
CA MET A 137 -2.47 -4.65 9.46
C MET A 137 -2.12 -6.02 10.08
N THR A 138 -1.22 -6.08 11.09
CA THR A 138 -0.81 -7.33 11.75
C THR A 138 -1.99 -8.22 12.14
N PRO A 139 -3.08 -7.74 12.81
CA PRO A 139 -4.21 -8.59 13.17
C PRO A 139 -4.94 -9.17 11.94
N THR A 140 -5.05 -8.40 10.86
CA THR A 140 -5.65 -8.86 9.61
C THR A 140 -4.76 -9.90 8.92
N PHE A 141 -3.46 -9.65 8.83
CA PHE A 141 -2.51 -10.61 8.24
C PHE A 141 -2.42 -11.91 9.03
N THR A 142 -2.52 -11.85 10.36
CA THR A 142 -2.57 -13.05 11.20
C THR A 142 -3.82 -13.87 10.91
N LYS A 143 -4.99 -13.24 10.73
CA LYS A 143 -6.23 -13.92 10.30
C LYS A 143 -6.07 -14.55 8.93
N VAL A 144 -5.54 -13.80 7.94
CA VAL A 144 -5.32 -14.32 6.57
C VAL A 144 -4.39 -15.53 6.61
N ASN A 145 -3.32 -15.46 7.40
CA ASN A 145 -2.38 -16.58 7.54
C ASN A 145 -3.06 -17.84 8.10
N ALA A 146 -3.87 -17.68 9.17
CA ALA A 146 -4.52 -18.80 9.84
C ALA A 146 -5.64 -19.45 9.01
N VAL A 147 -6.42 -18.65 8.25
CA VAL A 147 -7.63 -19.13 7.55
C VAL A 147 -7.36 -19.49 6.09
N SER A 148 -6.30 -18.93 5.49
CA SER A 148 -6.01 -19.07 4.07
C SER A 148 -4.64 -19.73 3.82
N ILE A 149 -3.56 -19.10 4.31
CA ILE A 149 -2.20 -19.52 3.94
C ILE A 149 -1.83 -20.86 4.58
N GLN A 150 -2.04 -21.03 5.88
CA GLN A 150 -1.69 -22.29 6.58
C GLN A 150 -2.47 -23.48 6.04
N PRO A 151 -3.83 -23.44 5.90
CA PRO A 151 -4.58 -24.56 5.33
C PRO A 151 -4.18 -24.88 3.88
N TYR A 152 -3.78 -23.87 3.10
CA TYR A 152 -3.26 -24.10 1.75
C TYR A 152 -1.91 -24.80 1.76
N LEU A 153 -0.99 -24.40 2.65
CA LEU A 153 0.32 -25.06 2.80
C LEU A 153 0.23 -26.47 3.38
N SER A 154 -0.87 -26.80 4.07
CA SER A 154 -1.15 -28.15 4.60
C SER A 154 -1.95 -29.00 3.61
N ASP A 155 -2.13 -28.54 2.35
CA ASP A 155 -2.93 -29.21 1.30
C ASP A 155 -4.39 -29.51 1.72
N GLU A 156 -4.93 -28.80 2.72
CA GLU A 156 -6.32 -28.94 3.17
C GLU A 156 -7.32 -28.24 2.27
N ILE A 157 -6.88 -27.15 1.60
CA ILE A 157 -7.72 -26.34 0.72
C ILE A 157 -7.01 -26.01 -0.60
N ASP A 158 -7.79 -25.93 -1.68
CA ASP A 158 -7.31 -25.52 -2.99
C ASP A 158 -6.97 -24.03 -3.06
N PHE A 159 -6.08 -23.64 -3.98
CA PHE A 159 -5.65 -22.24 -4.23
C PHE A 159 -6.81 -21.27 -4.39
N LYS A 160 -7.87 -21.67 -5.12
CA LYS A 160 -9.07 -20.85 -5.32
C LYS A 160 -9.81 -20.58 -4.01
N THR A 161 -9.94 -21.61 -3.17
CA THR A 161 -10.60 -21.50 -1.85
C THR A 161 -9.75 -20.68 -0.88
N ALA A 162 -8.43 -20.85 -0.90
CA ALA A 162 -7.50 -20.05 -0.12
C ALA A 162 -7.60 -18.55 -0.50
N GLY A 163 -7.57 -18.24 -1.79
CA GLY A 163 -7.74 -16.87 -2.28
C GLY A 163 -9.07 -16.24 -1.88
N ALA A 164 -10.17 -17.00 -1.96
CA ALA A 164 -11.49 -16.52 -1.53
C ALA A 164 -11.52 -16.21 -0.02
N LYS A 165 -11.05 -17.12 0.83
CA LYS A 165 -11.00 -16.93 2.28
C LYS A 165 -10.08 -15.77 2.69
N GLY A 166 -8.90 -15.65 2.07
CA GLY A 166 -8.00 -14.53 2.29
C GLY A 166 -8.61 -13.19 1.89
N GLY A 167 -9.29 -13.16 0.73
CA GLY A 167 -10.03 -12.00 0.25
C GLY A 167 -11.18 -11.57 1.17
N GLU A 168 -11.88 -12.52 1.80
CA GLU A 168 -12.91 -12.24 2.80
C GLU A 168 -12.35 -11.55 4.05
N CYS A 169 -11.18 -11.97 4.54
CA CYS A 169 -10.51 -11.32 5.66
C CYS A 169 -10.13 -9.86 5.36
N ILE A 170 -9.60 -9.60 4.16
CA ILE A 170 -9.26 -8.23 3.73
C ILE A 170 -10.54 -7.40 3.54
N LYS A 171 -11.58 -7.99 2.98
CA LYS A 171 -12.89 -7.34 2.81
C LYS A 171 -13.53 -6.98 4.16
N GLU A 172 -13.45 -7.86 5.16
CA GLU A 172 -13.90 -7.58 6.53
C GLU A 172 -13.17 -6.37 7.11
N PHE A 173 -11.84 -6.28 6.91
CA PHE A 173 -11.05 -5.11 7.31
C PHE A 173 -11.54 -3.84 6.61
N MET A 174 -11.70 -3.86 5.28
CA MET A 174 -12.16 -2.69 4.53
C MET A 174 -13.55 -2.23 4.96
N LEU A 175 -14.50 -3.15 5.15
CA LEU A 175 -15.86 -2.82 5.57
C LEU A 175 -15.90 -2.23 6.99
N ARG A 176 -15.00 -2.66 7.88
CA ARG A 176 -14.91 -2.13 9.24
C ARG A 176 -14.38 -0.70 9.27
N GLN A 177 -13.50 -0.34 8.35
CA GLN A 177 -12.91 0.99 8.23
C GLN A 177 -13.73 1.94 7.33
N CYS A 178 -14.56 1.39 6.44
CA CYS A 178 -15.35 2.17 5.50
C CYS A 178 -16.51 2.88 6.20
N ARG A 179 -16.70 4.16 5.91
CA ARG A 179 -17.85 4.94 6.42
C ARG A 179 -19.13 4.48 5.74
N GLN A 180 -20.20 4.36 6.53
CA GLN A 180 -21.53 3.95 6.04
C GLN A 180 -22.03 4.83 4.87
N VAL A 181 -21.77 6.14 4.92
CA VAL A 181 -22.19 7.10 3.89
C VAL A 181 -21.48 6.82 2.56
N ASP A 182 -20.17 6.55 2.60
CA ASP A 182 -19.38 6.27 1.39
C ASP A 182 -19.75 4.90 0.81
N LEU A 183 -19.99 3.89 1.67
CA LEU A 183 -20.46 2.59 1.23
C LEU A 183 -21.84 2.67 0.56
N ALA A 184 -22.80 3.41 1.17
CA ALA A 184 -24.13 3.62 0.60
C ALA A 184 -24.10 4.31 -0.76
N LEU A 185 -23.20 5.29 -0.93
CA LEU A 185 -23.01 5.98 -2.20
C LEU A 185 -22.65 4.99 -3.32
N PHE A 186 -21.66 4.11 -3.10
CA PHE A 186 -21.24 3.14 -4.11
C PHE A 186 -22.25 2.02 -4.36
N VAL A 187 -23.00 1.61 -3.33
CA VAL A 187 -24.13 0.67 -3.49
C VAL A 187 -25.20 1.28 -4.40
N GLN A 188 -25.54 2.55 -4.17
CA GLN A 188 -26.51 3.28 -5.01
C GLN A 188 -26.00 3.45 -6.45
N MET A 189 -24.73 3.82 -6.64
CA MET A 189 -24.12 3.94 -7.97
C MET A 189 -24.10 2.61 -8.73
N ALA A 190 -23.89 1.51 -8.03
CA ALA A 190 -23.94 0.16 -8.60
C ALA A 190 -25.36 -0.34 -8.87
N LYS A 191 -26.41 0.42 -8.49
CA LYS A 191 -27.83 0.06 -8.62
C LYS A 191 -28.16 -1.30 -7.99
N ILE A 192 -27.53 -1.61 -6.86
CA ILE A 192 -27.75 -2.82 -6.09
C ILE A 192 -28.65 -2.48 -4.92
N ASP A 193 -29.64 -3.31 -4.64
CA ASP A 193 -30.44 -3.18 -3.43
C ASP A 193 -29.55 -3.33 -2.20
N PRO A 194 -29.70 -2.46 -1.17
CA PRO A 194 -28.87 -2.51 0.02
C PRO A 194 -28.98 -3.89 0.69
N PRO A 195 -27.90 -4.69 0.70
CA PRO A 195 -27.98 -6.01 1.30
C PRO A 195 -28.07 -5.91 2.82
N SER A 196 -28.83 -6.81 3.45
CA SER A 196 -28.91 -6.91 4.92
C SER A 196 -27.56 -7.21 5.59
N ASN A 197 -26.61 -7.77 4.84
CA ASN A 197 -25.23 -8.02 5.28
C ASN A 197 -24.22 -7.41 4.30
N PRO A 198 -23.41 -6.41 4.72
CA PRO A 198 -22.39 -5.79 3.88
C PRO A 198 -21.34 -6.77 3.31
N MET A 199 -21.13 -7.91 3.98
CA MET A 199 -20.22 -8.95 3.50
C MET A 199 -20.67 -9.61 2.19
N LYS A 200 -21.93 -9.45 1.77
CA LYS A 200 -22.41 -9.94 0.47
C LYS A 200 -22.07 -9.01 -0.70
N LEU A 201 -21.65 -7.78 -0.44
CA LEU A 201 -21.26 -6.83 -1.48
C LEU A 201 -20.03 -7.35 -2.26
N GLY A 202 -19.97 -7.09 -3.54
CA GLY A 202 -18.80 -7.40 -4.37
C GLY A 202 -17.61 -6.48 -4.07
N LEU A 203 -16.39 -6.97 -4.27
CA LEU A 203 -15.17 -6.16 -4.09
C LEU A 203 -15.15 -4.91 -4.97
N HIS A 204 -15.77 -4.95 -6.16
CA HIS A 204 -15.90 -3.80 -7.07
C HIS A 204 -16.68 -2.62 -6.48
N VAL A 205 -17.49 -2.84 -5.45
CA VAL A 205 -18.20 -1.81 -4.69
C VAL A 205 -17.43 -1.42 -3.43
N VAL A 206 -16.91 -2.43 -2.70
CA VAL A 206 -16.26 -2.23 -1.41
C VAL A 206 -14.92 -1.51 -1.55
N VAL A 207 -14.10 -1.88 -2.55
CA VAL A 207 -12.76 -1.28 -2.74
C VAL A 207 -12.82 0.22 -3.01
N PRO A 208 -13.59 0.73 -4.00
CA PRO A 208 -13.65 2.17 -4.22
C PRO A 208 -14.31 2.91 -3.06
N ALA A 209 -15.32 2.34 -2.40
CA ALA A 209 -15.94 2.93 -1.21
C ALA A 209 -14.93 3.09 -0.07
N PHE A 210 -14.11 2.07 0.18
CA PHE A 210 -13.04 2.08 1.16
C PHE A 210 -11.98 3.15 0.82
N ILE A 211 -11.50 3.20 -0.42
CA ILE A 211 -10.49 4.17 -0.85
C ILE A 211 -10.99 5.60 -0.60
N ILE A 212 -12.21 5.94 -1.01
CA ILE A 212 -12.78 7.27 -0.80
C ILE A 212 -12.94 7.57 0.70
N SER A 213 -13.37 6.60 1.48
CA SER A 213 -13.49 6.73 2.94
C SER A 213 -12.11 7.00 3.59
N GLU A 214 -11.06 6.29 3.18
CA GLU A 214 -9.69 6.49 3.64
C GLU A 214 -9.14 7.88 3.25
N PHE A 215 -9.38 8.33 2.02
CA PHE A 215 -9.04 9.68 1.59
C PHE A 215 -9.71 10.73 2.47
N ARG A 216 -11.03 10.64 2.66
CA ARG A 216 -11.79 11.59 3.48
C ARG A 216 -11.25 11.64 4.91
N THR A 217 -11.05 10.49 5.54
CA THR A 217 -10.51 10.40 6.90
C THR A 217 -9.08 10.97 6.99
N ALA A 218 -8.24 10.68 5.99
CA ALA A 218 -6.88 11.22 5.94
C ALA A 218 -6.87 12.74 5.80
N PHE A 219 -7.77 13.31 4.97
CA PHE A 219 -7.92 14.75 4.83
C PHE A 219 -8.44 15.41 6.11
N GLU A 220 -9.42 14.81 6.80
CA GLU A 220 -9.92 15.32 8.09
C GLU A 220 -8.80 15.37 9.13
N ILE A 221 -8.04 14.28 9.31
CA ILE A 221 -6.90 14.23 10.21
C ILE A 221 -5.83 15.25 9.80
N GLY A 222 -5.52 15.32 8.49
CA GLY A 222 -4.54 16.26 7.94
C GLY A 222 -4.92 17.71 8.19
N CYS A 223 -6.18 18.09 8.00
CA CYS A 223 -6.68 19.43 8.28
C CYS A 223 -6.57 19.78 9.78
N LEU A 224 -6.95 18.85 10.68
CA LEU A 224 -6.81 19.05 12.12
C LEU A 224 -5.35 19.26 12.54
N LEU A 225 -4.43 18.50 11.95
CA LEU A 225 -2.99 18.66 12.19
C LEU A 225 -2.45 20.01 11.66
N PHE A 226 -3.06 20.57 10.64
CA PHE A 226 -2.62 21.83 10.05
C PHE A 226 -2.93 23.04 10.94
N ILE A 227 -4.03 22.97 11.73
CA ILE A 227 -4.53 24.10 12.55
C ILE A 227 -3.45 24.68 13.49
N PRO A 228 -2.76 23.90 14.35
CA PRO A 228 -1.77 24.47 15.25
C PRO A 228 -0.60 25.15 14.54
N PHE A 229 -0.17 24.62 13.41
CA PHE A 229 0.90 25.21 12.61
C PHE A 229 0.48 26.50 11.89
N LEU A 230 -0.78 26.56 11.45
CA LEU A 230 -1.36 27.75 10.85
C LEU A 230 -1.47 28.90 11.89
N LEU A 231 -1.84 28.57 13.14
CA LEU A 231 -1.86 29.55 14.22
C LEU A 231 -0.49 30.18 14.45
N ILE A 232 0.58 29.37 14.44
CA ILE A 232 1.96 29.88 14.54
C ILE A 232 2.27 30.85 13.39
N ASP A 233 1.92 30.50 12.16
CA ASP A 233 2.12 31.37 11.00
C ASP A 233 1.41 32.71 11.17
N MET A 234 0.16 32.70 11.63
CA MET A 234 -0.65 33.92 11.85
C MET A 234 -0.06 34.81 12.93
N VAL A 235 0.40 34.23 14.04
CA VAL A 235 1.05 34.96 15.13
C VAL A 235 2.35 35.61 14.64
N ILE A 236 3.23 34.86 13.99
CA ILE A 236 4.50 35.39 13.47
C ILE A 236 4.23 36.49 12.41
N ALA A 237 3.27 36.26 11.51
CA ALA A 237 2.90 37.26 10.51
C ALA A 237 2.41 38.56 11.16
N SER A 238 1.58 38.51 12.20
CA SER A 238 1.08 39.70 12.89
C SER A 238 2.20 40.47 13.59
N ILE A 239 3.18 39.79 14.21
CA ILE A 239 4.35 40.40 14.84
C ILE A 239 5.21 41.11 13.78
N LEU A 240 5.51 40.47 12.67
CA LEU A 240 6.32 41.06 11.60
C LEU A 240 5.66 42.29 10.97
N LEU A 241 4.35 42.22 10.72
CA LEU A 241 3.60 43.36 10.20
C LEU A 241 3.60 44.53 11.16
N SER A 242 3.43 44.31 12.48
CA SER A 242 3.48 45.37 13.48
C SER A 242 4.89 45.99 13.66
N ALA A 243 5.94 45.21 13.41
CA ALA A 243 7.32 45.67 13.38
C ALA A 243 7.71 46.41 12.09
N GLY A 244 6.78 46.53 11.10
CA GLY A 244 7.04 47.19 9.83
C GLY A 244 7.90 46.36 8.86
N MET A 245 8.13 45.07 9.13
CA MET A 245 9.00 44.18 8.35
C MET A 245 8.21 43.49 7.22
N MET A 246 7.57 44.28 6.32
CA MET A 246 6.75 43.74 5.23
C MET A 246 7.50 42.93 4.16
N LEU A 247 8.81 43.13 4.02
CA LEU A 247 9.63 42.47 3.00
C LEU A 247 10.06 41.04 3.36
N LEU A 248 9.96 40.66 4.64
CA LEU A 248 10.35 39.31 5.08
C LEU A 248 9.16 38.35 4.99
N PRO A 249 9.31 37.22 4.28
CA PRO A 249 8.22 36.21 4.21
C PRO A 249 8.02 35.56 5.58
N PRO A 250 6.83 35.69 6.21
CA PRO A 250 6.54 35.18 7.55
C PRO A 250 6.81 33.67 7.69
N VAL A 251 6.58 32.91 6.62
CA VAL A 251 6.77 31.47 6.56
C VAL A 251 8.20 31.03 6.86
N MET A 252 9.20 31.82 6.44
CA MET A 252 10.62 31.48 6.69
C MET A 252 10.99 31.68 8.17
N ILE A 253 10.35 32.64 8.84
CA ILE A 253 10.59 32.92 10.25
C ILE A 253 9.80 31.97 11.15
N SER A 254 8.60 31.56 10.74
CA SER A 254 7.78 30.62 11.51
C SER A 254 8.30 29.18 11.50
N LEU A 255 9.08 28.78 10.49
CA LEU A 255 9.58 27.42 10.33
C LEU A 255 10.35 26.90 11.55
N PRO A 256 11.37 27.59 12.11
CA PRO A 256 12.06 27.09 13.30
C PRO A 256 11.13 26.93 14.51
N PHE A 257 10.16 27.83 14.69
CA PHE A 257 9.19 27.71 15.79
C PHE A 257 8.28 26.49 15.65
N LYS A 258 7.84 26.18 14.43
CA LYS A 258 7.06 24.98 14.14
C LYS A 258 7.85 23.69 14.41
N LEU A 259 9.12 23.65 14.00
CA LEU A 259 9.99 22.51 14.25
C LEU A 259 10.22 22.28 15.74
N ILE A 260 10.54 23.35 16.49
CA ILE A 260 10.75 23.27 17.94
C ILE A 260 9.47 22.76 18.62
N LEU A 261 8.31 23.33 18.31
CA LEU A 261 7.04 22.91 18.88
C LEU A 261 6.76 21.43 18.56
N PHE A 262 6.97 21.01 17.32
CA PHE A 262 6.74 19.62 16.91
C PHE A 262 7.64 18.62 17.65
N ILE A 263 8.91 19.00 17.92
CA ILE A 263 9.86 18.19 18.69
C ILE A 263 9.47 18.17 20.17
N LEU A 264 9.09 19.32 20.75
CA LEU A 264 8.73 19.42 22.17
C LEU A 264 7.51 18.58 22.54
N VAL A 265 6.55 18.45 21.64
CA VAL A 265 5.33 17.62 21.88
C VAL A 265 5.52 16.16 21.47
N ASP A 266 6.72 15.72 21.09
CA ASP A 266 6.97 14.40 20.50
C ASP A 266 6.01 14.10 19.34
N GLY A 267 5.96 15.00 18.34
CA GLY A 267 5.01 14.95 17.24
C GLY A 267 5.04 13.63 16.46
N TRP A 268 6.23 13.02 16.25
CA TRP A 268 6.33 11.73 15.56
C TRP A 268 5.70 10.58 16.35
N GLY A 269 5.95 10.53 17.68
CA GLY A 269 5.36 9.50 18.55
C GLY A 269 3.84 9.63 18.63
N LEU A 270 3.32 10.87 18.77
CA LEU A 270 1.90 11.14 18.79
C LEU A 270 1.21 10.75 17.46
N LEU A 271 1.85 11.06 16.32
CA LEU A 271 1.32 10.69 15.01
C LEU A 271 1.27 9.18 14.82
N ALA A 272 2.37 8.48 15.11
CA ALA A 272 2.43 7.03 14.99
C ALA A 272 1.37 6.35 15.88
N LYS A 273 1.23 6.81 17.13
CA LYS A 273 0.22 6.31 18.06
C LYS A 273 -1.20 6.59 17.59
N SER A 274 -1.49 7.83 17.18
CA SER A 274 -2.83 8.24 16.73
C SER A 274 -3.26 7.49 15.47
N LEU A 275 -2.36 7.37 14.49
CA LEU A 275 -2.63 6.63 13.26
C LEU A 275 -2.85 5.14 13.54
N SER A 276 -2.03 4.52 14.41
CA SER A 276 -2.19 3.10 14.75
C SER A 276 -3.47 2.81 15.52
N LEU A 277 -3.85 3.68 16.45
CA LEU A 277 -5.11 3.54 17.21
C LEU A 277 -6.36 3.79 16.36
N GLY A 278 -6.23 4.58 15.31
CA GLY A 278 -7.36 4.88 14.39
C GLY A 278 -7.81 3.69 13.54
N PHE A 279 -7.13 2.55 13.59
CA PHE A 279 -7.49 1.31 12.86
C PHE A 279 -7.96 0.16 13.79
N ASN A 280 -7.93 0.36 15.10
CA ASN A 280 -8.39 -0.63 16.10
C ASN A 280 -9.86 -0.45 16.46
#